data_6a0d6200b8ca5eaaac8bdcfd2a070061
#
_entry.id   6a0d6200b8ca5eaaac8bdcfd2a070061
#
_cell.length_a   1.000
_cell.length_b   1.000
_cell.length_c   1.000
_cell.angle_alpha   90.00
_cell.angle_beta   90.00
_cell.angle_gamma   90.00
#
_symmetry.space_group_name_H-M   'P 1'
#
loop_
_entity.id
_entity.type
_entity.pdbx_description
1 polymer ?
#
loop_
_entity_poly.entity_id
_entity_poly.type
_entity_poly.pdbx_seq_one_letter_code
_entity_poly.pdbx_strand_id
1 'polypeptide(L)'
;MKVHFTGRHVEVSEALRIGSKERLDKMTTFLDDVIDVHVIFSVDNHRHSVEVSLKTRHDTFVASSESPDMYKSLSVAMDKLEAQAHKRHDKKVTVLHVGKHEFPMEPLEAAE
;
A
#
# COMPACT_ATOMS: atom_id res chain seq x y z
N MET A 1 4.64 -1.26 -15.00
CA MET A 1 3.65 -1.30 -13.93
C MET A 1 2.35 -0.72 -14.41
N LYS A 2 1.28 -1.45 -14.25
CA LYS A 2 -0.03 -0.97 -14.61
C LYS A 2 -0.77 -0.57 -13.36
N VAL A 3 -1.38 0.60 -13.38
CA VAL A 3 -2.08 1.10 -12.21
C VAL A 3 -3.54 1.32 -12.59
N HIS A 4 -4.44 0.72 -11.83
CA HIS A 4 -5.86 0.83 -12.05
C HIS A 4 -6.51 1.51 -10.85
N PHE A 5 -7.43 2.40 -11.13
CA PHE A 5 -8.16 3.10 -10.08
C PHE A 5 -9.64 2.78 -10.18
N THR A 6 -10.26 2.54 -9.05
CA THR A 6 -11.69 2.28 -8.99
C THR A 6 -12.31 3.12 -7.89
N GLY A 7 -13.44 3.73 -8.17
CA GLY A 7 -14.18 4.47 -7.15
C GLY A 7 -15.51 3.81 -6.92
N ARG A 8 -15.86 3.60 -5.64
CA ARG A 8 -17.17 3.07 -5.26
C ARG A 8 -17.90 4.15 -4.49
N HIS A 9 -18.96 4.65 -5.07
CA HIS A 9 -19.75 5.73 -4.48
C HIS A 9 -18.92 7.00 -4.34
N VAL A 10 -17.89 7.14 -5.16
CA VAL A 10 -17.02 8.31 -5.13
C VAL A 10 -16.25 8.34 -6.45
N GLU A 11 -15.97 9.55 -6.92
CA GLU A 11 -15.15 9.71 -8.11
C GLU A 11 -13.71 9.83 -7.72
N VAL A 12 -12.84 9.22 -8.48
CA VAL A 12 -11.40 9.30 -8.24
C VAL A 12 -10.91 10.59 -8.86
N SER A 13 -10.54 11.55 -8.02
CA SER A 13 -10.09 12.85 -8.50
C SER A 13 -8.67 12.75 -9.05
N GLU A 14 -8.27 13.77 -9.77
CA GLU A 14 -6.93 13.82 -10.31
C GLU A 14 -5.90 13.87 -9.20
N ALA A 15 -6.20 14.62 -8.13
CA ALA A 15 -5.28 14.70 -7.01
C ALA A 15 -5.06 13.34 -6.36
N LEU A 16 -6.10 12.52 -6.27
CA LEU A 16 -5.96 11.19 -5.73
C LEU A 16 -5.10 10.30 -6.63
N ARG A 17 -5.28 10.45 -7.94
CA ARG A 17 -4.47 9.67 -8.87
C ARG A 17 -3.01 10.06 -8.79
N ILE A 18 -2.75 11.36 -8.78
CA ILE A 18 -1.38 11.85 -8.73
C ILE A 18 -0.71 11.44 -7.44
N GLY A 19 -1.39 11.61 -6.31
CA GLY A 19 -0.83 11.22 -5.03
C GLY A 19 -0.54 9.74 -4.95
N SER A 20 -1.43 8.91 -5.51
CA SER A 20 -1.22 7.48 -5.53
C SER A 20 -0.01 7.11 -6.36
N LYS A 21 0.09 7.70 -7.55
CA LYS A 21 1.20 7.37 -8.43
C LYS A 21 2.54 7.78 -7.85
N GLU A 22 2.58 8.92 -7.20
CA GLU A 22 3.82 9.38 -6.57
C GLU A 22 4.30 8.40 -5.52
N ARG A 23 3.39 7.91 -4.69
CA ARG A 23 3.76 6.96 -3.65
C ARG A 23 4.17 5.62 -4.26
N LEU A 24 3.48 5.20 -5.32
CA LEU A 24 3.81 3.95 -5.97
C LEU A 24 5.15 4.02 -6.69
N ASP A 25 5.44 5.15 -7.31
CA ASP A 25 6.72 5.32 -7.98
C ASP A 25 7.89 5.20 -7.01
N LYS A 26 7.71 5.67 -5.79
CA LYS A 26 8.77 5.51 -4.80
C LYS A 26 9.02 4.05 -4.50
N MET A 27 7.98 3.24 -4.51
CA MET A 27 8.15 1.82 -4.21
C MET A 27 8.91 1.09 -5.29
N THR A 28 8.86 1.57 -6.51
CA THR A 28 9.58 0.90 -7.59
C THR A 28 11.09 1.09 -7.48
N THR A 29 11.55 1.92 -6.58
CA THR A 29 12.98 2.07 -6.38
C THR A 29 13.58 0.86 -5.67
N PHE A 30 12.76 0.09 -4.95
CA PHE A 30 13.25 -1.12 -4.31
C PHE A 30 12.43 -2.36 -4.63
N LEU A 31 11.37 -2.19 -5.41
CA LEU A 31 10.61 -3.34 -5.92
C LEU A 31 10.63 -3.23 -7.43
N ASP A 32 11.40 -4.07 -8.08
CA ASP A 32 11.55 -3.96 -9.53
C ASP A 32 10.70 -4.95 -10.30
N ASP A 33 9.94 -5.77 -9.61
CA ASP A 33 9.11 -6.78 -10.27
C ASP A 33 7.62 -6.50 -10.15
N VAL A 34 7.23 -5.26 -9.98
CA VAL A 34 5.81 -4.91 -9.85
C VAL A 34 5.13 -5.04 -11.21
N ILE A 35 4.04 -5.78 -11.23
CA ILE A 35 3.28 -6.03 -12.45
C ILE A 35 2.06 -5.16 -12.49
N ASP A 36 1.22 -5.22 -11.46
CA ASP A 36 -0.05 -4.52 -11.42
C ASP A 36 -0.29 -3.89 -10.08
N VAL A 37 -0.99 -2.78 -10.07
CA VAL A 37 -1.44 -2.14 -8.85
C VAL A 37 -2.89 -1.74 -9.03
N HIS A 38 -3.72 -2.02 -8.06
CA HIS A 38 -5.13 -1.62 -8.11
C HIS A 38 -5.43 -0.82 -6.85
N VAL A 39 -5.92 0.39 -7.02
CA VAL A 39 -6.28 1.27 -5.92
C VAL A 39 -7.77 1.48 -5.94
N ILE A 40 -8.45 1.14 -4.87
CA ILE A 40 -9.90 1.25 -4.77
C ILE A 40 -10.24 2.28 -3.71
N PHE A 41 -11.01 3.28 -4.10
CA PHE A 41 -11.50 4.30 -3.19
C PHE A 41 -12.99 4.06 -2.96
N SER A 42 -13.42 4.10 -1.72
CA SER A 42 -14.82 3.89 -1.37
C SER A 42 -15.28 4.92 -0.36
N VAL A 43 -16.54 5.29 -0.45
CA VAL A 43 -17.16 6.15 0.54
C VAL A 43 -18.44 5.49 1.01
N ASP A 44 -18.59 5.37 2.33
CA ASP A 44 -19.80 4.80 2.92
C ASP A 44 -20.13 5.69 4.11
N ASN A 45 -21.12 6.56 3.93
CA ASN A 45 -21.47 7.57 4.92
C ASN A 45 -20.26 8.46 5.16
N HIS A 46 -19.72 8.44 6.36
CA HIS A 46 -18.56 9.27 6.69
C HIS A 46 -17.24 8.53 6.58
N ARG A 47 -17.29 7.29 6.11
CA ARG A 47 -16.07 6.49 6.04
C ARG A 47 -15.49 6.55 4.66
N HIS A 48 -14.27 7.03 4.57
CA HIS A 48 -13.53 7.07 3.31
C HIS A 48 -12.47 5.98 3.38
N SER A 49 -12.61 4.99 2.55
CA SER A 49 -11.75 3.82 2.57
C SER A 49 -10.86 3.78 1.34
N VAL A 50 -9.63 3.33 1.54
CA VAL A 50 -8.71 3.13 0.42
C VAL A 50 -8.12 1.73 0.58
N GLU A 51 -8.16 0.97 -0.49
CA GLU A 51 -7.56 -0.35 -0.51
C GLU A 51 -6.59 -0.40 -1.69
N VAL A 52 -5.38 -0.83 -1.44
CA VAL A 52 -4.36 -0.92 -2.49
C VAL A 52 -3.87 -2.35 -2.56
N SER A 53 -3.87 -2.88 -3.77
CA SER A 53 -3.38 -4.22 -4.02
C SER A 53 -2.25 -4.11 -5.01
N LEU A 54 -1.07 -4.58 -4.64
CA LEU A 54 0.10 -4.50 -5.48
C LEU A 54 0.60 -5.91 -5.76
N LYS A 55 0.70 -6.24 -7.05
CA LYS A 55 1.09 -7.57 -7.44
C LYS A 55 2.48 -7.57 -8.06
N THR A 56 3.34 -8.44 -7.56
CA THR A 56 4.65 -8.65 -8.15
C THR A 56 4.66 -10.04 -8.75
N ARG A 57 5.80 -10.45 -9.27
CA ARG A 57 5.89 -11.78 -9.86
C ARG A 57 5.60 -12.87 -8.86
N HIS A 58 6.03 -12.71 -7.64
CA HIS A 58 5.94 -13.77 -6.65
C HIS A 58 5.02 -13.47 -5.49
N ASP A 59 4.66 -12.22 -5.30
CA ASP A 59 3.92 -11.82 -4.12
C ASP A 59 2.75 -10.91 -4.46
N THR A 60 1.84 -10.81 -3.52
CA THR A 60 0.77 -9.83 -3.61
C THR A 60 0.70 -9.13 -2.26
N PHE A 61 0.77 -7.81 -2.28
CA PHE A 61 0.68 -7.02 -1.06
C PHE A 61 -0.65 -6.29 -1.07
N VAL A 62 -1.33 -6.27 0.05
CA VAL A 62 -2.62 -5.58 0.16
C VAL A 62 -2.59 -4.75 1.42
N ALA A 63 -3.05 -3.53 1.30
CA ALA A 63 -3.15 -2.64 2.44
C ALA A 63 -4.43 -1.84 2.33
N SER A 64 -5.05 -1.53 3.45
CA SER A 64 -6.26 -0.75 3.43
C SER A 64 -6.31 0.15 4.64
N SER A 65 -7.11 1.20 4.55
CA SER A 65 -7.28 2.14 5.62
C SER A 65 -8.61 2.85 5.46
N GLU A 66 -9.12 3.35 6.55
CA GLU A 66 -10.43 3.96 6.57
C GLU A 66 -10.37 5.12 7.56
N SER A 67 -10.94 6.26 7.20
CA SER A 67 -10.95 7.44 8.06
C SER A 67 -11.99 8.40 7.53
N PRO A 68 -12.27 9.51 8.22
CA PRO A 68 -13.20 10.51 7.70
C PRO A 68 -12.63 11.36 6.56
N ASP A 69 -11.36 11.16 6.22
CA ASP A 69 -10.68 11.97 5.20
C ASP A 69 -10.03 11.03 4.18
N MET A 70 -10.43 11.14 2.91
CA MET A 70 -9.92 10.26 1.87
C MET A 70 -8.40 10.37 1.71
N TYR A 71 -7.85 11.59 1.79
CA TYR A 71 -6.42 11.76 1.61
C TYR A 71 -5.63 11.13 2.75
N LYS A 72 -6.19 11.20 3.96
CA LYS A 72 -5.56 10.56 5.09
C LYS A 72 -5.61 9.05 4.92
N SER A 73 -6.75 8.53 4.48
CA SER A 73 -6.88 7.08 4.24
C SER A 73 -5.88 6.62 3.19
N LEU A 74 -5.72 7.40 2.13
CA LEU A 74 -4.75 7.05 1.10
C LEU A 74 -3.34 7.04 1.66
N SER A 75 -2.99 8.05 2.44
CA SER A 75 -1.65 8.14 3.00
C SER A 75 -1.35 6.95 3.91
N VAL A 76 -2.29 6.61 4.78
CA VAL A 76 -2.08 5.49 5.70
C VAL A 76 -2.02 4.17 4.94
N ALA A 77 -2.88 3.99 3.94
CA ALA A 77 -2.85 2.75 3.16
C ALA A 77 -1.52 2.60 2.44
N MET A 78 -1.01 3.69 1.88
CA MET A 78 0.27 3.65 1.19
C MET A 78 1.43 3.41 2.16
N ASP A 79 1.34 3.98 3.38
CA ASP A 79 2.36 3.72 4.39
C ASP A 79 2.40 2.24 4.74
N LYS A 80 1.24 1.63 4.88
CA LYS A 80 1.17 0.20 5.20
C LYS A 80 1.72 -0.63 4.06
N LEU A 81 1.41 -0.24 2.84
CA LEU A 81 1.91 -0.96 1.67
C LEU A 81 3.42 -0.86 1.59
N GLU A 82 3.96 0.34 1.81
CA GLU A 82 5.40 0.55 1.80
C GLU A 82 6.08 -0.31 2.86
N ALA A 83 5.47 -0.40 4.03
CA ALA A 83 6.05 -1.20 5.10
C ALA A 83 6.13 -2.66 4.70
N GLN A 84 5.09 -3.18 4.05
CA GLN A 84 5.11 -4.56 3.58
C GLN A 84 6.18 -4.76 2.51
N ALA A 85 6.30 -3.80 1.60
CA ALA A 85 7.28 -3.90 0.52
C ALA A 85 8.71 -3.83 1.06
N HIS A 86 8.94 -2.95 2.03
CA HIS A 86 10.27 -2.87 2.65
C HIS A 86 10.60 -4.16 3.38
N LYS A 87 9.63 -4.74 4.04
CA LYS A 87 9.86 -5.98 4.75
C LYS A 87 10.32 -7.08 3.80
N ARG A 88 9.69 -7.16 2.65
CA ARG A 88 10.10 -8.15 1.66
C ARG A 88 11.53 -7.87 1.17
N HIS A 89 11.81 -6.60 0.88
CA HIS A 89 13.13 -6.21 0.40
C HIS A 89 14.20 -6.53 1.44
N ASP A 90 13.93 -6.21 2.69
CA ASP A 90 14.89 -6.47 3.75
C ASP A 90 15.13 -7.96 3.93
N LYS A 91 14.10 -8.76 3.80
CA LYS A 91 14.28 -10.19 3.90
C LYS A 91 15.21 -10.71 2.81
N LYS A 92 15.09 -10.17 1.62
CA LYS A 92 15.96 -10.61 0.54
C LYS A 92 17.40 -10.23 0.81
N VAL A 93 17.60 -9.05 1.38
CA VAL A 93 18.93 -8.55 1.59
C VAL A 93 19.58 -9.11 2.85
N THR A 94 18.79 -9.32 3.89
CA THR A 94 19.38 -9.71 5.15
C THR A 94 18.94 -11.09 5.60
N VAL A 95 18.78 -11.96 4.66
CA VAL A 95 18.31 -13.29 4.96
C VAL A 95 19.13 -13.95 6.03
N LEU A 96 20.38 -13.60 6.14
CA LEU A 96 21.22 -14.22 7.13
C LEU A 96 21.01 -13.71 8.53
N HIS A 97 20.41 -12.59 8.66
CA HIS A 97 20.25 -12.05 9.94
C HIS A 97 18.95 -12.30 10.53
N VAL A 98 18.24 -12.88 9.90
CA VAL A 98 17.07 -13.17 10.36
C VAL A 98 16.88 -13.26 11.67
N GLY A 99 16.52 -13.57 12.03
CA GLY A 99 16.42 -13.68 13.24
C GLY A 99 15.80 -12.74 13.90
N LYS A 100 15.72 -12.54 14.58
CA LYS A 100 15.39 -11.74 15.30
C LYS A 100 14.56 -10.88 15.09
N HIS A 101 14.17 -10.47 14.94
CA HIS A 101 13.54 -9.58 14.74
C HIS A 101 12.41 -9.71 14.45
N GLU A 102 11.94 -10.11 14.30
CA GLU A 102 10.93 -10.21 14.02
C GLU A 102 10.19 -9.91 14.77
N PHE A 103 9.85 -9.58 15.16
CA PHE A 103 9.18 -9.27 15.75
C PHE A 103 8.69 -8.40 15.97
N PRO A 104 8.70 -7.99 16.05
CA PRO A 104 8.26 -7.09 16.46
C PRO A 104 7.48 -6.34 15.79
N MET A 105 7.35 -6.18 15.31
CA MET A 105 6.79 -5.59 14.67
C MET A 105 5.75 -5.83 14.44
N GLU A 106 5.40 -6.33 14.39
CA GLU A 106 4.52 -6.62 14.11
C GLU A 106 3.61 -6.16 14.61
N PRO A 107 3.54 -5.96 15.13
CA PRO A 107 2.60 -5.60 15.67
C PRO A 107 2.12 -4.46 15.20
N LEU A 108 2.52 -3.97 15.04
CA LEU A 108 2.29 -2.97 14.61
C LEU A 108 1.34 -2.96 13.76
N GLU A 109 1.34 -3.58 13.19
CA GLU A 109 0.60 -3.62 12.32
C GLU A 109 -0.56 -3.59 12.70
N ALA A 110 -0.60 -3.95 13.33
CA ALA A 110 -1.69 -4.15 13.73
C ALA A 110 -2.24 -2.96 14.03
N ALA A 111 -1.82 -2.52 14.42
CA ALA A 111 -2.25 -1.51 14.77
C ALA A 111 -3.07 -0.86 13.98
N GLU A 112 -3.44 -0.97 13.63
CA GLU A 112 -4.05 -0.38 12.93
C GLU A 112 -4.81 -0.45 12.99
#